data_435d0d7ba3563890870f6ffa1b97c55a
#
_entry.id   435d0d7ba3563890870f6ffa1b97c55a
#
_cell.length_a   1.000
_cell.length_b   1.000
_cell.length_c   1.000
_cell.angle_alpha   90.00
_cell.angle_beta   90.00
_cell.angle_gamma   90.00
#
_symmetry.space_group_name_H-M   'P 1'
#
loop_
_entity.id
_entity.type
_entity.pdbx_description
1 polymer ?
#
loop_
_entity_poly.entity_id
_entity_poly.type
_entity_poly.pdbx_seq_one_letter_code
_entity_poly.pdbx_strand_id
1 'polypeptide(L)'
;MDKNNFSTFLRNNINDTFWDNYIELVRNEMIPYQLMALNDEIDGAPKSYCLENFKKAAITIQKINNNEKIEIYPVDKWEYKENECDKNSFLGWCFQDSDVYKWIEAVAYSLKNTKDNALEQKSDEIINLICNAQMENGYLDTLYIINDRSKIFTNLKDRHELYCFGHLAEAAVAYYESTGKDKLLNSAIKFADLICDTFNKDNLKGYPGHEIAELALVKLYNVTKNEKYLKEAEFFIYERGTKPYYFDKERGYKRNNNSLDYFYNQAHIPPIKQDEAVGHAVRGVYLYSGMADVARQTQNEELYSACERIWDNIEQKKMYITGGIGSTVDGEAFSYNYDLPNDLAYSETCACLLYTS
;
A
#
# COMPACT_ATOMS: atom_id res chain seq x y z
N MET A 1 -11.28 -4.41 -26.47
CA MET A 1 -9.96 -3.92 -26.03
C MET A 1 -9.02 -5.12 -25.95
N ASP A 2 -7.83 -5.00 -26.50
CA ASP A 2 -6.88 -6.12 -26.60
C ASP A 2 -6.33 -6.46 -25.21
N LYS A 3 -6.61 -7.66 -24.69
CA LYS A 3 -6.24 -8.13 -23.36
C LYS A 3 -4.72 -8.27 -23.12
N ASN A 4 -3.92 -8.13 -24.17
CA ASN A 4 -2.52 -8.59 -24.18
C ASN A 4 -1.45 -7.50 -24.08
N ASN A 5 -1.79 -6.21 -23.92
CA ASN A 5 -0.83 -5.13 -24.08
C ASN A 5 -0.83 -4.07 -22.96
N PHE A 6 -1.16 -4.43 -21.72
CA PHE A 6 -0.90 -3.53 -20.60
C PHE A 6 0.40 -3.94 -19.90
N SER A 7 1.51 -3.43 -20.39
CA SER A 7 2.67 -3.15 -19.54
C SER A 7 2.22 -2.08 -18.54
N THR A 8 2.53 -2.25 -17.28
CA THR A 8 2.35 -1.23 -16.22
C THR A 8 3.04 0.08 -16.60
N PHE A 9 4.00 0.03 -17.50
CA PHE A 9 4.69 1.18 -18.07
C PHE A 9 4.10 1.53 -19.44
N LEU A 10 3.40 2.65 -19.52
CA LEU A 10 3.17 3.29 -20.80
C LEU A 10 4.54 3.57 -21.44
N ARG A 11 4.75 3.10 -22.66
CA ARG A 11 5.98 3.33 -23.44
C ARG A 11 5.99 4.75 -24.04
N ASN A 12 5.71 5.75 -23.24
CA ASN A 12 5.77 7.13 -23.70
C ASN A 12 7.16 7.69 -23.36
N ASN A 13 7.91 8.01 -24.38
CA ASN A 13 9.10 8.85 -24.21
C ASN A 13 8.65 10.30 -24.15
N ILE A 14 8.80 10.93 -23.01
CA ILE A 14 8.68 12.37 -22.87
C ILE A 14 9.98 12.95 -23.38
N ASN A 15 9.90 13.85 -24.36
CA ASN A 15 11.03 14.63 -24.87
C ASN A 15 10.61 16.10 -24.87
N ASP A 16 10.73 16.72 -23.71
CA ASP A 16 10.28 18.07 -23.45
C ASP A 16 11.16 18.70 -22.37
N THR A 17 11.73 19.87 -22.65
CA THR A 17 12.69 20.52 -21.75
C THR A 17 12.14 20.78 -20.35
N PHE A 18 10.84 21.03 -20.22
CA PHE A 18 10.20 21.24 -18.91
C PHE A 18 10.21 19.94 -18.09
N TRP A 19 9.72 18.84 -18.66
CA TRP A 19 9.64 17.55 -17.97
C TRP A 19 11.00 16.90 -17.76
N ASP A 20 11.94 17.05 -18.71
CA ASP A 20 13.31 16.55 -18.58
C ASP A 20 14.01 17.11 -17.35
N ASN A 21 13.81 18.42 -17.05
CA ASN A 21 14.37 19.05 -15.85
C ASN A 21 13.79 18.42 -14.56
N TYR A 22 12.50 18.11 -14.51
CA TYR A 22 11.90 17.45 -13.35
C TYR A 22 12.33 15.99 -13.20
N ILE A 23 12.46 15.26 -14.30
CA ILE A 23 12.98 13.87 -14.30
C ILE A 23 14.42 13.87 -13.75
N GLU A 24 15.27 14.77 -14.19
CA GLU A 24 16.65 14.91 -13.70
C GLU A 24 16.69 15.34 -12.21
N LEU A 25 15.81 16.25 -11.78
CA LEU A 25 15.69 16.65 -10.38
C LEU A 25 15.31 15.47 -9.49
N VAL A 26 14.29 14.71 -9.90
CA VAL A 26 13.86 13.50 -9.15
C VAL A 26 15.01 12.50 -9.04
N ARG A 27 15.68 12.22 -10.14
CA ARG A 27 16.75 11.22 -10.19
C ARG A 27 17.99 11.62 -9.41
N ASN A 28 18.46 12.87 -9.58
CA ASN A 28 19.76 13.30 -9.07
C ASN A 28 19.71 13.87 -7.65
N GLU A 29 18.55 14.39 -7.22
CA GLU A 29 18.40 15.07 -5.93
C GLU A 29 17.39 14.36 -5.02
N MET A 30 16.15 14.11 -5.50
CA MET A 30 15.10 13.62 -4.61
C MET A 30 15.32 12.16 -4.20
N ILE A 31 15.62 11.27 -5.14
CA ILE A 31 15.85 9.83 -4.84
C ILE A 31 17.03 9.65 -3.88
N PRO A 32 18.22 10.26 -4.09
CA PRO A 32 19.32 10.19 -3.13
C PRO A 32 18.99 10.80 -1.78
N TYR A 33 18.33 11.97 -1.74
CA TYR A 33 17.94 12.60 -0.48
C TYR A 33 16.97 11.73 0.33
N GLN A 34 15.96 11.15 -0.32
CA GLN A 34 15.03 10.25 0.36
C GLN A 34 15.71 9.00 0.92
N LEU A 35 16.71 8.46 0.22
CA LEU A 35 17.48 7.34 0.75
C LEU A 35 18.25 7.73 2.01
N MET A 36 18.86 8.93 2.04
CA MET A 36 19.50 9.44 3.26
C MET A 36 18.50 9.58 4.41
N ALA A 37 17.28 10.05 4.13
CA ALA A 37 16.22 10.13 5.13
C ALA A 37 15.80 8.75 5.65
N LEU A 38 15.67 7.74 4.79
CA LEU A 38 15.35 6.35 5.18
C LEU A 38 16.48 5.69 5.99
N ASN A 39 17.72 6.17 5.85
CA ASN A 39 18.89 5.75 6.63
C ASN A 39 19.11 6.58 7.90
N ASP A 40 18.25 7.54 8.19
CA ASP A 40 18.39 8.47 9.34
C ASP A 40 19.66 9.33 9.28
N GLU A 41 20.12 9.69 8.08
CA GLU A 41 21.37 10.43 7.80
C GLU A 41 21.14 11.93 7.58
N ILE A 42 19.92 12.43 7.72
CA ILE A 42 19.61 13.86 7.54
C ILE A 42 19.69 14.59 8.88
N ASP A 43 20.66 15.47 9.04
CA ASP A 43 20.82 16.27 10.24
C ASP A 43 19.61 17.16 10.51
N GLY A 44 19.08 17.08 11.75
CA GLY A 44 17.93 17.87 12.20
C GLY A 44 16.57 17.39 11.71
N ALA A 45 16.48 16.36 10.86
CA ALA A 45 15.22 15.72 10.50
C ALA A 45 14.80 14.68 11.56
N PRO A 46 13.48 14.45 11.75
CA PRO A 46 12.99 13.30 12.51
C PRO A 46 13.50 11.99 11.90
N LYS A 47 13.85 11.04 12.74
CA LYS A 47 14.30 9.72 12.28
C LYS A 47 13.16 8.93 11.67
N SER A 48 13.44 8.27 10.55
CA SER A 48 12.54 7.34 9.88
C SER A 48 12.50 5.97 10.54
N TYR A 49 13.65 5.46 11.00
CA TYR A 49 13.87 4.08 11.46
C TYR A 49 13.55 3.00 10.42
N CYS A 50 13.17 3.35 9.20
CA CYS A 50 12.66 2.41 8.19
C CYS A 50 13.69 1.29 7.91
N LEU A 51 14.90 1.64 7.46
CA LEU A 51 15.92 0.63 7.15
C LEU A 51 16.49 -0.02 8.42
N GLU A 52 16.47 0.67 9.55
CA GLU A 52 16.86 0.09 10.84
C GLU A 52 15.89 -1.02 11.28
N ASN A 53 14.59 -0.85 11.09
CA ASN A 53 13.60 -1.88 11.35
C ASN A 53 13.82 -3.12 10.48
N PHE A 54 14.17 -2.99 9.19
CA PHE A 54 14.52 -4.14 8.35
C PHE A 54 15.77 -4.87 8.85
N LYS A 55 16.80 -4.15 9.35
CA LYS A 55 17.99 -4.76 9.97
C LYS A 55 17.60 -5.54 11.23
N LYS A 56 16.79 -4.97 12.11
CA LYS A 56 16.28 -5.62 13.33
C LYS A 56 15.44 -6.86 12.98
N ALA A 57 14.54 -6.75 11.98
CA ALA A 57 13.73 -7.88 11.53
C ALA A 57 14.61 -9.02 10.98
N ALA A 58 15.62 -8.71 10.16
CA ALA A 58 16.55 -9.72 9.65
C ALA A 58 17.32 -10.43 10.77
N ILE A 59 17.77 -9.69 11.81
CA ILE A 59 18.40 -10.27 13.01
C ILE A 59 17.40 -11.16 13.76
N THR A 60 16.14 -10.73 13.87
CA THR A 60 15.09 -11.50 14.52
C THR A 60 14.84 -12.82 13.79
N ILE A 61 14.79 -12.81 12.44
CA ILE A 61 14.66 -14.03 11.63
C ILE A 61 15.86 -14.96 11.85
N GLN A 62 17.08 -14.44 11.91
CA GLN A 62 18.27 -15.27 12.20
C GLN A 62 18.17 -15.94 13.58
N LYS A 63 17.73 -15.21 14.62
CA LYS A 63 17.50 -15.78 15.95
C LYS A 63 16.44 -16.86 15.96
N ILE A 64 15.33 -16.67 15.21
CA ILE A 64 14.29 -17.70 15.04
C ILE A 64 14.90 -18.97 14.46
N ASN A 65 15.66 -18.84 13.37
CA ASN A 65 16.29 -19.98 12.68
C ASN A 65 17.29 -20.71 13.57
N ASN A 66 17.92 -20.00 14.50
CA ASN A 66 18.85 -20.57 15.48
C ASN A 66 18.15 -21.13 16.73
N ASN A 67 16.82 -21.09 16.83
CA ASN A 67 16.04 -21.44 18.02
C ASN A 67 16.41 -20.61 19.27
N GLU A 68 16.85 -19.37 19.10
CA GLU A 68 17.14 -18.46 20.19
C GLU A 68 15.86 -17.86 20.77
N LYS A 69 15.93 -17.45 22.07
CA LYS A 69 14.80 -16.76 22.71
C LYS A 69 14.64 -15.37 22.12
N ILE A 70 13.41 -15.03 21.76
CA ILE A 70 13.01 -13.72 21.24
C ILE A 70 12.12 -13.03 22.25
N GLU A 71 12.40 -11.76 22.49
CA GLU A 71 11.57 -10.90 23.31
C GLU A 71 10.27 -10.53 22.57
N ILE A 72 9.23 -10.23 23.33
CA ILE A 72 7.92 -9.81 22.81
C ILE A 72 7.69 -8.38 23.27
N TYR A 73 7.31 -7.52 22.32
CA TYR A 73 7.00 -6.12 22.56
C TYR A 73 5.56 -5.80 22.12
N PRO A 74 4.94 -4.73 22.64
CA PRO A 74 3.59 -4.32 22.22
C PRO A 74 3.46 -4.00 20.74
N VAL A 75 2.27 -4.24 20.17
CA VAL A 75 1.89 -3.94 18.75
C VAL A 75 0.63 -3.06 18.66
N ASP A 76 0.30 -2.33 19.72
CA ASP A 76 -0.97 -1.62 19.88
C ASP A 76 -0.89 -0.10 19.59
N LYS A 77 0.32 0.44 19.32
CA LYS A 77 0.54 1.86 19.02
C LYS A 77 0.49 2.15 17.52
N TRP A 78 0.15 3.37 17.15
CA TRP A 78 0.31 3.91 15.80
C TRP A 78 1.76 4.32 15.53
N GLU A 79 2.37 5.01 16.51
CA GLU A 79 3.75 5.46 16.47
C GLU A 79 4.51 4.88 17.66
N TYR A 80 5.70 4.34 17.40
CA TYR A 80 6.61 3.75 18.39
C TYR A 80 7.82 4.67 18.57
N LYS A 81 7.78 5.51 19.61
CA LYS A 81 8.80 6.54 19.88
C LYS A 81 9.98 5.98 20.65
N GLU A 82 11.19 6.43 20.28
CA GLU A 82 12.46 5.97 20.89
C GLU A 82 12.50 6.14 22.41
N ASN A 83 11.91 7.22 22.94
CA ASN A 83 11.86 7.50 24.37
C ASN A 83 10.77 6.70 25.14
N GLU A 84 9.89 5.99 24.44
CA GLU A 84 8.77 5.23 25.03
C GLU A 84 8.88 3.71 24.78
N CYS A 85 9.81 3.28 23.95
CA CYS A 85 9.94 1.91 23.49
C CYS A 85 11.33 1.36 23.79
N ASP A 86 11.44 0.02 23.87
CA ASP A 86 12.73 -0.63 23.96
C ASP A 86 13.54 -0.41 22.67
N LYS A 87 14.84 -0.18 22.81
CA LYS A 87 15.72 0.05 21.64
C LYS A 87 15.77 -1.09 20.64
N ASN A 88 15.47 -2.31 21.08
CA ASN A 88 15.44 -3.50 20.23
C ASN A 88 14.06 -3.75 19.61
N SER A 89 13.01 -3.03 20.06
CA SER A 89 11.67 -3.11 19.46
C SER A 89 11.60 -2.34 18.14
N PHE A 90 10.48 -2.46 17.46
CA PHE A 90 10.12 -1.63 16.31
C PHE A 90 10.02 -0.16 16.72
N LEU A 91 10.46 0.75 15.84
CA LEU A 91 10.37 2.20 16.02
C LEU A 91 9.76 2.87 14.77
N GLY A 92 9.12 4.02 14.96
CA GLY A 92 8.45 4.76 13.90
C GLY A 92 6.96 4.43 13.77
N TRP A 93 6.37 4.73 12.63
CA TRP A 93 4.94 4.51 12.36
C TRP A 93 4.64 3.07 11.96
N CYS A 94 3.48 2.54 12.34
CA CYS A 94 3.10 1.15 12.06
C CYS A 94 3.05 0.78 10.56
N PHE A 95 3.15 1.73 9.66
CA PHE A 95 3.22 1.58 8.21
C PHE A 95 4.60 1.92 7.62
N GLN A 96 5.63 2.04 8.46
CA GLN A 96 6.95 2.55 8.08
C GLN A 96 7.62 1.74 6.96
N ASP A 97 7.35 0.44 6.87
CA ASP A 97 7.90 -0.41 5.82
C ASP A 97 7.53 0.06 4.41
N SER A 98 6.36 0.69 4.25
CA SER A 98 5.91 1.19 2.95
C SER A 98 6.82 2.26 2.34
N ASP A 99 7.56 3.00 3.16
CA ASP A 99 8.39 4.11 2.68
C ASP A 99 9.57 3.61 1.83
N VAL A 100 10.23 2.53 2.24
CA VAL A 100 11.29 1.94 1.42
C VAL A 100 10.74 1.29 0.15
N TYR A 101 9.54 0.72 0.20
CA TYR A 101 8.91 0.15 -0.99
C TYR A 101 8.58 1.24 -2.02
N LYS A 102 8.01 2.37 -1.58
CA LYS A 102 7.76 3.55 -2.43
C LYS A 102 9.06 4.11 -3.01
N TRP A 103 10.15 4.12 -2.23
CA TRP A 103 11.46 4.52 -2.73
C TRP A 103 11.95 3.58 -3.84
N ILE A 104 11.83 2.25 -3.67
CA ILE A 104 12.23 1.27 -4.71
C ILE A 104 11.37 1.45 -5.97
N GLU A 105 10.09 1.71 -5.82
CA GLU A 105 9.18 1.96 -6.94
C GLU A 105 9.60 3.23 -7.72
N ALA A 106 9.92 4.32 -7.03
CA ALA A 106 10.43 5.55 -7.65
C ALA A 106 11.76 5.30 -8.37
N VAL A 107 12.68 4.54 -7.77
CA VAL A 107 13.92 4.10 -8.43
C VAL A 107 13.64 3.28 -9.68
N ALA A 108 12.69 2.34 -9.62
CA ALA A 108 12.32 1.51 -10.76
C ALA A 108 11.86 2.35 -11.96
N TYR A 109 11.01 3.35 -11.73
CA TYR A 109 10.58 4.28 -12.78
C TYR A 109 11.74 5.14 -13.31
N SER A 110 12.65 5.59 -12.44
CA SER A 110 13.85 6.32 -12.86
C SER A 110 14.78 5.46 -13.74
N LEU A 111 15.04 4.21 -13.34
CA LEU A 111 15.87 3.26 -14.09
C LEU A 111 15.26 2.88 -15.44
N LYS A 112 13.93 2.89 -15.56
CA LYS A 112 13.23 2.65 -16.81
C LYS A 112 13.52 3.74 -17.84
N ASN A 113 13.59 4.99 -17.40
CA ASN A 113 13.89 6.13 -18.26
C ASN A 113 15.38 6.25 -18.57
N THR A 114 16.25 6.03 -17.58
CA THR A 114 17.70 6.22 -17.74
C THR A 114 18.45 5.17 -16.93
N LYS A 115 19.31 4.40 -17.61
CA LYS A 115 20.16 3.41 -16.93
C LYS A 115 21.14 4.08 -15.97
N ASP A 116 21.15 3.59 -14.72
CA ASP A 116 22.07 4.02 -13.68
C ASP A 116 22.53 2.79 -12.88
N ASN A 117 23.71 2.28 -13.18
CA ASN A 117 24.22 1.06 -12.56
C ASN A 117 24.52 1.25 -11.07
N ALA A 118 24.89 2.44 -10.63
CA ALA A 118 25.16 2.71 -9.21
C ALA A 118 23.86 2.72 -8.40
N LEU A 119 22.82 3.36 -8.91
CA LEU A 119 21.50 3.38 -8.30
C LEU A 119 20.87 1.99 -8.27
N GLU A 120 21.00 1.22 -9.36
CA GLU A 120 20.53 -0.17 -9.45
C GLU A 120 21.25 -1.06 -8.43
N GLN A 121 22.58 -0.98 -8.31
CA GLN A 121 23.34 -1.73 -7.31
C GLN A 121 22.92 -1.36 -5.89
N LYS A 122 22.72 -0.06 -5.60
CA LYS A 122 22.25 0.40 -4.29
C LYS A 122 20.87 -0.15 -3.94
N SER A 123 19.99 -0.20 -4.93
CA SER A 123 18.65 -0.79 -4.76
C SER A 123 18.71 -2.29 -4.49
N ASP A 124 19.60 -3.02 -5.17
CA ASP A 124 19.82 -4.44 -4.91
C ASP A 124 20.29 -4.71 -3.46
N GLU A 125 21.15 -3.86 -2.91
CA GLU A 125 21.57 -3.95 -1.49
C GLU A 125 20.38 -3.84 -0.54
N ILE A 126 19.49 -2.87 -0.78
CA ILE A 126 18.28 -2.65 0.01
C ILE A 126 17.28 -3.81 -0.17
N ILE A 127 17.09 -4.26 -1.41
CA ILE A 127 16.25 -5.44 -1.70
C ILE A 127 16.78 -6.69 -0.98
N ASN A 128 18.10 -6.86 -0.90
CA ASN A 128 18.69 -7.94 -0.13
C ASN A 128 18.34 -7.84 1.36
N LEU A 129 18.40 -6.64 1.93
CA LEU A 129 18.03 -6.40 3.33
C LEU A 129 16.55 -6.74 3.58
N ILE A 130 15.66 -6.28 2.71
CA ILE A 130 14.21 -6.55 2.78
C ILE A 130 13.95 -8.07 2.73
N CYS A 131 14.53 -8.77 1.75
CA CYS A 131 14.33 -10.20 1.61
C CYS A 131 14.89 -11.03 2.79
N ASN A 132 15.95 -10.54 3.44
CA ASN A 132 16.50 -11.18 4.64
C ASN A 132 15.61 -11.02 5.89
N ALA A 133 14.71 -10.06 5.88
CA ALA A 133 13.72 -9.84 6.94
C ALA A 133 12.45 -10.69 6.75
N GLN A 134 12.27 -11.38 5.62
CA GLN A 134 11.08 -12.18 5.34
C GLN A 134 11.07 -13.49 6.10
N MET A 135 9.95 -13.85 6.70
CA MET A 135 9.72 -15.14 7.35
C MET A 135 9.67 -16.29 6.32
N GLU A 136 9.95 -17.51 6.75
CA GLU A 136 9.92 -18.70 5.90
C GLU A 136 8.56 -18.93 5.21
N ASN A 137 7.46 -18.63 5.92
CA ASN A 137 6.10 -18.72 5.39
C ASN A 137 5.72 -17.60 4.41
N GLY A 138 6.65 -16.67 4.12
CA GLY A 138 6.43 -15.56 3.20
C GLY A 138 5.97 -14.25 3.86
N TYR A 139 5.63 -14.23 5.13
CA TYR A 139 5.20 -13.01 5.82
C TYR A 139 6.32 -11.96 5.88
N LEU A 140 5.97 -10.69 5.65
CA LEU A 140 6.92 -9.58 5.68
C LEU A 140 6.23 -8.29 6.13
N ASP A 141 6.35 -7.98 7.41
CA ASP A 141 6.03 -6.71 8.04
C ASP A 141 6.89 -6.59 9.29
N THR A 142 7.75 -5.56 9.34
CA THR A 142 8.80 -5.50 10.36
C THR A 142 8.25 -5.26 11.75
N LEU A 143 7.10 -4.56 11.90
CA LEU A 143 6.47 -4.36 13.20
C LEU A 143 6.18 -5.68 13.91
N TYR A 144 5.48 -6.60 13.21
CA TYR A 144 5.08 -7.86 13.82
C TYR A 144 6.24 -8.85 13.93
N ILE A 145 7.15 -8.86 12.95
CA ILE A 145 8.34 -9.72 12.99
C ILE A 145 9.20 -9.41 14.21
N ILE A 146 9.43 -8.11 14.48
CA ILE A 146 10.24 -7.66 15.61
C ILE A 146 9.48 -7.81 16.92
N ASN A 147 8.25 -7.32 17.00
CA ASN A 147 7.54 -7.15 18.25
C ASN A 147 6.74 -8.40 18.67
N ASP A 148 5.74 -8.83 17.90
CA ASP A 148 4.91 -9.98 18.30
C ASP A 148 4.26 -10.68 17.11
N ARG A 149 4.85 -11.78 16.69
CA ARG A 149 4.38 -12.61 15.57
C ARG A 149 3.04 -13.31 15.83
N SER A 150 2.64 -13.46 17.11
CA SER A 150 1.34 -14.05 17.45
C SER A 150 0.16 -13.13 17.10
N LYS A 151 0.46 -11.88 16.75
CA LYS A 151 -0.53 -10.84 16.42
C LYS A 151 -0.66 -10.57 14.93
N ILE A 152 0.03 -11.32 14.09
CA ILE A 152 -0.09 -11.23 12.62
C ILE A 152 -1.57 -11.36 12.22
N PHE A 153 -2.06 -10.44 11.38
CA PHE A 153 -3.43 -10.36 10.86
C PHE A 153 -4.55 -10.26 11.92
N THR A 154 -4.24 -9.80 13.14
CA THR A 154 -5.25 -9.69 14.21
C THR A 154 -5.90 -8.31 14.31
N ASN A 155 -5.40 -7.31 13.62
CA ASN A 155 -5.96 -5.94 13.60
C ASN A 155 -5.82 -5.31 12.21
N LEU A 156 -6.59 -5.81 11.24
CA LEU A 156 -6.55 -5.30 9.87
C LEU A 156 -7.10 -3.88 9.74
N LYS A 157 -8.04 -3.51 10.61
CA LYS A 157 -8.67 -2.18 10.56
C LYS A 157 -7.66 -1.05 10.76
N ASP A 158 -6.80 -1.16 11.77
CA ASP A 158 -5.94 -0.06 12.20
C ASP A 158 -4.46 -0.29 11.89
N ARG A 159 -4.06 -1.53 11.59
CA ARG A 159 -2.68 -1.85 11.25
C ARG A 159 -2.53 -2.04 9.75
N HIS A 160 -1.34 -1.72 9.28
CA HIS A 160 -1.11 -1.52 7.85
C HIS A 160 -0.38 -2.70 7.19
N GLU A 161 -0.54 -3.93 7.69
CA GLU A 161 0.11 -5.13 7.13
C GLU A 161 -0.19 -5.30 5.63
N LEU A 162 -1.49 -5.26 5.26
CA LEU A 162 -1.91 -5.40 3.86
C LEU A 162 -1.61 -4.15 3.01
N TYR A 163 -1.52 -2.97 3.62
CA TYR A 163 -1.02 -1.76 2.97
C TYR A 163 0.48 -1.87 2.66
N CYS A 164 1.30 -2.30 3.63
CA CYS A 164 2.72 -2.54 3.41
C CYS A 164 2.96 -3.63 2.35
N PHE A 165 2.15 -4.71 2.38
CA PHE A 165 2.17 -5.71 1.31
C PHE A 165 1.84 -5.10 -0.06
N GLY A 166 0.82 -4.25 -0.14
CA GLY A 166 0.45 -3.58 -1.38
C GLY A 166 1.63 -2.81 -1.99
N HIS A 167 2.28 -1.96 -1.21
CA HIS A 167 3.46 -1.21 -1.66
C HIS A 167 4.66 -2.10 -1.98
N LEU A 168 4.86 -3.20 -1.25
CA LEU A 168 5.87 -4.20 -1.60
C LEU A 168 5.62 -4.78 -2.98
N ALA A 169 4.37 -5.17 -3.28
CA ALA A 169 4.02 -5.78 -4.56
C ALA A 169 4.13 -4.77 -5.72
N GLU A 170 3.71 -3.52 -5.52
CA GLU A 170 3.88 -2.42 -6.48
C GLU A 170 5.37 -2.22 -6.81
N ALA A 171 6.20 -2.04 -5.79
CA ALA A 171 7.65 -1.88 -5.96
C ALA A 171 8.30 -3.08 -6.65
N ALA A 172 7.87 -4.30 -6.28
CA ALA A 172 8.43 -5.54 -6.81
C ALA A 172 8.13 -5.70 -8.30
N VAL A 173 6.89 -5.43 -8.72
CA VAL A 173 6.49 -5.46 -10.13
C VAL A 173 7.23 -4.38 -10.91
N ALA A 174 7.26 -3.13 -10.41
CA ALA A 174 7.95 -2.02 -11.06
C ALA A 174 9.46 -2.31 -11.25
N TYR A 175 10.12 -2.82 -10.22
CA TYR A 175 11.54 -3.14 -10.27
C TYR A 175 11.85 -4.29 -11.24
N TYR A 176 11.03 -5.34 -11.25
CA TYR A 176 11.14 -6.44 -12.21
C TYR A 176 10.95 -5.96 -13.66
N GLU A 177 9.91 -5.17 -13.93
CA GLU A 177 9.65 -4.67 -15.29
C GLU A 177 10.73 -3.70 -15.78
N SER A 178 11.43 -3.00 -14.88
CA SER A 178 12.48 -2.05 -15.23
C SER A 178 13.84 -2.70 -15.43
N THR A 179 14.18 -3.71 -14.61
CA THR A 179 15.52 -4.28 -14.54
C THR A 179 15.61 -5.74 -14.99
N GLY A 180 14.47 -6.46 -15.02
CA GLY A 180 14.42 -7.90 -15.23
C GLY A 180 14.81 -8.74 -14.00
N LYS A 181 15.13 -8.11 -12.85
CA LYS A 181 15.55 -8.80 -11.61
C LYS A 181 14.32 -9.20 -10.79
N ASP A 182 14.22 -10.46 -10.44
CA ASP A 182 13.02 -11.07 -9.85
C ASP A 182 13.09 -11.30 -8.33
N LYS A 183 14.17 -10.90 -7.66
CA LYS A 183 14.36 -11.20 -6.24
C LYS A 183 13.26 -10.60 -5.36
N LEU A 184 12.95 -9.32 -5.54
CA LEU A 184 11.88 -8.65 -4.79
C LEU A 184 10.51 -9.19 -5.22
N LEU A 185 10.32 -9.49 -6.51
CA LEU A 185 9.08 -10.09 -7.03
C LEU A 185 8.82 -11.46 -6.37
N ASN A 186 9.85 -12.30 -6.25
CA ASN A 186 9.72 -13.59 -5.57
C ASN A 186 9.38 -13.44 -4.08
N SER A 187 9.87 -12.40 -3.41
CA SER A 187 9.49 -12.07 -2.03
C SER A 187 8.02 -11.64 -1.95
N ALA A 188 7.56 -10.75 -2.83
CA ALA A 188 6.16 -10.31 -2.90
C ALA A 188 5.22 -11.48 -3.23
N ILE A 189 5.61 -12.38 -4.14
CA ILE A 189 4.86 -13.60 -4.48
C ILE A 189 4.64 -14.49 -3.25
N LYS A 190 5.69 -14.75 -2.46
CA LYS A 190 5.57 -15.56 -1.24
C LYS A 190 4.58 -14.94 -0.24
N PHE A 191 4.61 -13.61 -0.09
CA PHE A 191 3.68 -12.95 0.81
C PHE A 191 2.25 -12.95 0.25
N ALA A 192 2.07 -12.74 -1.05
CA ALA A 192 0.77 -12.87 -1.72
C ALA A 192 0.20 -14.29 -1.60
N ASP A 193 1.05 -15.32 -1.68
CA ASP A 193 0.63 -16.71 -1.49
C ASP A 193 0.09 -16.92 -0.07
N LEU A 194 0.79 -16.44 0.96
CA LEU A 194 0.34 -16.49 2.34
C LEU A 194 -0.99 -15.74 2.52
N ILE A 195 -1.17 -14.58 1.88
CA ILE A 195 -2.41 -13.79 1.93
C ILE A 195 -3.55 -14.62 1.33
N CYS A 196 -3.41 -15.18 0.14
CA CYS A 196 -4.43 -16.01 -0.51
C CYS A 196 -4.79 -17.26 0.32
N ASP A 197 -3.81 -17.85 1.00
CA ASP A 197 -4.06 -19.00 1.88
C ASP A 197 -4.77 -18.61 3.19
N THR A 198 -4.57 -17.37 3.65
CA THR A 198 -5.13 -16.84 4.90
C THR A 198 -6.54 -16.30 4.71
N PHE A 199 -6.73 -15.47 3.67
CA PHE A 199 -7.98 -14.74 3.42
C PHE A 199 -8.79 -15.45 2.35
N ASN A 200 -9.87 -16.09 2.75
CA ASN A 200 -10.79 -16.76 1.85
C ASN A 200 -12.11 -17.09 2.57
N LYS A 201 -13.08 -17.61 1.83
CA LYS A 201 -14.45 -17.92 2.33
C LYS A 201 -14.47 -18.94 3.46
N ASP A 202 -13.48 -19.83 3.50
CA ASP A 202 -13.44 -20.96 4.44
C ASP A 202 -12.54 -20.66 5.66
N ASN A 203 -11.73 -19.60 5.62
CA ASN A 203 -10.79 -19.23 6.67
C ASN A 203 -11.10 -17.81 7.20
N LEU A 204 -10.23 -16.82 7.00
CA LEU A 204 -10.41 -15.45 7.49
C LEU A 204 -11.12 -14.59 6.44
N LYS A 205 -12.35 -14.14 6.73
CA LYS A 205 -13.13 -13.25 5.84
C LYS A 205 -12.81 -11.79 6.05
N GLY A 206 -11.54 -11.48 6.28
CA GLY A 206 -11.04 -10.12 6.45
C GLY A 206 -10.73 -9.44 5.12
N TYR A 207 -10.53 -8.14 5.18
CA TYR A 207 -10.07 -7.30 4.07
C TYR A 207 -9.21 -6.15 4.61
N PRO A 208 -8.38 -5.50 3.76
CA PRO A 208 -7.51 -4.42 4.21
C PRO A 208 -8.27 -3.28 4.88
N GLY A 209 -7.77 -2.80 6.02
CA GLY A 209 -8.28 -1.57 6.64
C GLY A 209 -7.83 -0.33 5.88
N HIS A 210 -6.61 -0.37 5.33
CA HIS A 210 -6.13 0.57 4.32
C HIS A 210 -5.93 -0.20 3.01
N GLU A 211 -6.64 0.23 2.00
CA GLU A 211 -6.67 -0.34 0.67
C GLU A 211 -5.33 -0.10 -0.06
N ILE A 212 -5.04 -0.86 -1.04
CA ILE A 212 -3.99 -0.95 -2.05
C ILE A 212 -3.69 -2.41 -2.40
N ALA A 213 -3.88 -3.35 -1.48
CA ALA A 213 -3.63 -4.76 -1.75
C ALA A 213 -4.44 -5.27 -2.94
N GLU A 214 -5.65 -4.76 -3.14
CA GLU A 214 -6.54 -5.10 -4.25
C GLU A 214 -5.89 -4.75 -5.60
N LEU A 215 -5.37 -3.53 -5.74
CA LEU A 215 -4.66 -3.05 -6.92
C LEU A 215 -3.37 -3.84 -7.15
N ALA A 216 -2.56 -4.01 -6.11
CA ALA A 216 -1.28 -4.67 -6.16
C ALA A 216 -1.40 -6.16 -6.53
N LEU A 217 -2.43 -6.85 -6.06
CA LEU A 217 -2.71 -8.25 -6.43
C LEU A 217 -3.05 -8.37 -7.92
N VAL A 218 -3.77 -7.40 -8.51
CA VAL A 218 -4.02 -7.40 -9.97
C VAL A 218 -2.72 -7.18 -10.75
N LYS A 219 -1.81 -6.32 -10.27
CA LYS A 219 -0.48 -6.16 -10.89
C LYS A 219 0.34 -7.45 -10.80
N LEU A 220 0.34 -8.13 -9.66
CA LEU A 220 0.97 -9.46 -9.55
C LEU A 220 0.33 -10.49 -10.50
N TYR A 221 -0.99 -10.51 -10.64
CA TYR A 221 -1.66 -11.34 -11.65
C TYR A 221 -1.17 -11.01 -13.05
N ASN A 222 -1.05 -9.72 -13.40
CA ASN A 222 -0.64 -9.30 -14.74
C ASN A 222 0.78 -9.78 -15.10
N VAL A 223 1.70 -9.84 -14.14
CA VAL A 223 3.08 -10.30 -14.34
C VAL A 223 3.18 -11.83 -14.28
N THR A 224 2.54 -12.47 -13.31
CA THR A 224 2.68 -13.91 -13.06
C THR A 224 1.68 -14.77 -13.82
N LYS A 225 0.54 -14.20 -14.25
CA LYS A 225 -0.63 -14.89 -14.82
C LYS A 225 -1.27 -15.91 -13.86
N ASN A 226 -1.00 -15.79 -12.57
CA ASN A 226 -1.57 -16.66 -11.55
C ASN A 226 -2.95 -16.13 -11.12
N GLU A 227 -4.00 -16.83 -11.54
CA GLU A 227 -5.41 -16.48 -11.28
C GLU A 227 -5.77 -16.33 -9.79
N LYS A 228 -5.00 -16.91 -8.89
CA LYS A 228 -5.28 -16.80 -7.46
C LYS A 228 -5.19 -15.36 -6.95
N TYR A 229 -4.29 -14.55 -7.51
CA TYR A 229 -4.13 -13.14 -7.10
C TYR A 229 -5.31 -12.27 -7.57
N LEU A 230 -5.80 -12.51 -8.79
CA LEU A 230 -7.01 -11.83 -9.26
C LEU A 230 -8.23 -12.20 -8.40
N LYS A 231 -8.39 -13.49 -8.07
CA LYS A 231 -9.48 -13.97 -7.20
C LYS A 231 -9.39 -13.40 -5.79
N GLU A 232 -8.19 -13.21 -5.28
CA GLU A 232 -7.99 -12.58 -3.95
C GLU A 232 -8.35 -11.09 -3.98
N ALA A 233 -7.98 -10.35 -5.04
CA ALA A 233 -8.41 -8.97 -5.22
C ALA A 233 -9.94 -8.86 -5.29
N GLU A 234 -10.60 -9.75 -6.05
CA GLU A 234 -12.06 -9.85 -6.08
C GLU A 234 -12.63 -10.15 -4.68
N PHE A 235 -12.04 -11.10 -3.96
CA PHE A 235 -12.49 -11.46 -2.61
C PHE A 235 -12.48 -10.26 -1.67
N PHE A 236 -11.40 -9.48 -1.62
CA PHE A 236 -11.32 -8.29 -0.78
C PHE A 236 -12.36 -7.23 -1.15
N ILE A 237 -12.59 -6.98 -2.44
CA ILE A 237 -13.59 -6.03 -2.92
C ILE A 237 -15.02 -6.48 -2.56
N TYR A 238 -15.35 -7.76 -2.77
CA TYR A 238 -16.70 -8.26 -2.54
C TYR A 238 -17.02 -8.56 -1.08
N GLU A 239 -16.03 -8.86 -0.24
CA GLU A 239 -16.22 -9.07 1.20
C GLU A 239 -16.36 -7.73 1.94
N ARG A 240 -15.75 -6.65 1.41
CA ARG A 240 -15.84 -5.30 1.98
C ARG A 240 -17.28 -4.82 2.05
N GLY A 241 -17.67 -4.30 3.22
CA GLY A 241 -19.01 -3.74 3.45
C GLY A 241 -20.12 -4.78 3.53
N THR A 242 -19.82 -6.08 3.54
CA THR A 242 -20.80 -7.14 3.80
C THR A 242 -21.15 -7.22 5.28
N LYS A 243 -22.37 -7.70 5.59
CA LYS A 243 -22.83 -7.87 6.97
C LYS A 243 -22.81 -9.36 7.37
N PRO A 244 -22.45 -9.68 8.62
CA PRO A 244 -22.01 -8.78 9.70
C PRO A 244 -20.61 -8.22 9.40
N TYR A 245 -20.42 -6.93 9.69
CA TYR A 245 -19.18 -6.24 9.39
C TYR A 245 -17.96 -6.93 10.01
N TYR A 246 -16.91 -7.12 9.20
CA TYR A 246 -15.69 -7.80 9.61
C TYR A 246 -14.99 -7.10 10.80
N PHE A 247 -14.84 -5.79 10.74
CA PHE A 247 -14.13 -5.04 11.80
C PHE A 247 -14.85 -5.05 13.15
N ASP A 248 -16.18 -5.27 13.19
CA ASP A 248 -16.88 -5.53 14.44
C ASP A 248 -16.53 -6.90 15.03
N LYS A 249 -16.40 -7.92 14.17
CA LYS A 249 -15.97 -9.26 14.60
C LYS A 249 -14.52 -9.22 15.09
N GLU A 250 -13.62 -8.58 14.35
CA GLU A 250 -12.21 -8.43 14.69
C GLU A 250 -12.03 -7.82 16.08
N ARG A 251 -12.86 -6.83 16.42
CA ARG A 251 -12.80 -6.12 17.70
C ARG A 251 -13.66 -6.72 18.80
N GLY A 252 -14.43 -7.75 18.50
CA GLY A 252 -15.38 -8.34 19.45
C GLY A 252 -16.54 -7.41 19.82
N TYR A 253 -16.84 -6.40 18.98
CA TYR A 253 -17.94 -5.48 19.26
C TYR A 253 -19.29 -6.10 18.89
N LYS A 254 -20.23 -6.01 19.82
CA LYS A 254 -21.65 -6.27 19.59
C LYS A 254 -22.37 -4.95 19.30
N ARG A 255 -21.98 -4.27 18.21
CA ARG A 255 -22.63 -3.01 17.81
C ARG A 255 -23.91 -3.25 17.02
N ASN A 256 -24.83 -2.27 17.05
CA ASN A 256 -26.08 -2.29 16.29
C ASN A 256 -25.91 -1.94 14.80
N ASN A 257 -24.90 -2.50 14.12
CA ASN A 257 -24.68 -2.33 12.68
C ASN A 257 -24.75 -0.86 12.19
N ASN A 258 -24.14 0.08 12.92
CA ASN A 258 -24.08 1.47 12.48
C ASN A 258 -23.08 1.62 11.32
N SER A 259 -23.59 1.78 10.11
CA SER A 259 -22.76 1.96 8.90
C SER A 259 -21.85 3.19 8.94
N LEU A 260 -22.18 4.21 9.73
CA LEU A 260 -21.37 5.44 9.84
C LEU A 260 -19.93 5.16 10.31
N ASP A 261 -19.73 4.16 11.16
CA ASP A 261 -18.42 3.76 11.65
C ASP A 261 -17.49 3.18 10.54
N TYR A 262 -18.05 2.91 9.36
CA TYR A 262 -17.36 2.24 8.24
C TYR A 262 -17.14 3.13 7.02
N PHE A 263 -17.63 4.37 7.03
CA PHE A 263 -17.39 5.33 5.93
C PHE A 263 -15.89 5.58 5.75
N TYR A 264 -15.16 5.73 6.83
CA TYR A 264 -13.72 5.98 6.82
C TYR A 264 -12.93 4.96 5.99
N ASN A 265 -13.32 3.68 6.04
CA ASN A 265 -12.67 2.56 5.35
C ASN A 265 -13.45 2.10 4.10
N GLN A 266 -14.33 2.92 3.54
CA GLN A 266 -15.17 2.58 2.37
C GLN A 266 -15.95 1.25 2.53
N ALA A 267 -16.25 0.85 3.78
CA ALA A 267 -16.86 -0.43 4.12
C ALA A 267 -18.30 -0.32 4.70
N HIS A 268 -18.96 0.83 4.52
CA HIS A 268 -20.32 1.09 4.98
C HIS A 268 -21.38 0.29 4.21
N ILE A 269 -21.16 0.07 2.92
CA ILE A 269 -21.90 -0.83 2.03
C ILE A 269 -20.92 -1.48 1.06
N PRO A 270 -21.29 -2.60 0.41
CA PRO A 270 -20.43 -3.22 -0.61
C PRO A 270 -20.00 -2.22 -1.70
N PRO A 271 -18.72 -2.19 -2.12
CA PRO A 271 -18.19 -1.22 -3.09
C PRO A 271 -18.97 -1.17 -4.40
N ILE A 272 -19.43 -2.31 -4.88
CA ILE A 272 -20.25 -2.41 -6.10
C ILE A 272 -21.59 -1.64 -6.02
N LYS A 273 -22.05 -1.31 -4.82
CA LYS A 273 -23.28 -0.55 -4.55
C LYS A 273 -23.02 0.90 -4.17
N GLN A 274 -21.75 1.30 -4.12
CA GLN A 274 -21.39 2.69 -3.81
C GLN A 274 -21.62 3.57 -5.05
N ASP A 275 -22.09 4.78 -4.81
CA ASP A 275 -22.34 5.82 -5.81
C ASP A 275 -21.75 7.18 -5.40
N GLU A 276 -21.07 7.23 -4.28
CA GLU A 276 -20.45 8.42 -3.73
C GLU A 276 -19.09 8.08 -3.09
N ALA A 277 -18.09 8.92 -3.37
CA ALA A 277 -16.79 8.84 -2.71
C ALA A 277 -16.90 9.37 -1.27
N VAL A 278 -16.53 8.54 -0.30
CA VAL A 278 -16.67 8.85 1.13
C VAL A 278 -15.45 8.38 1.92
N GLY A 279 -15.26 8.93 3.11
CA GLY A 279 -14.21 8.54 4.03
C GLY A 279 -12.83 8.99 3.58
N HIS A 280 -11.79 8.35 4.08
CA HIS A 280 -10.41 8.71 3.81
C HIS A 280 -10.09 8.68 2.31
N ALA A 281 -9.61 9.80 1.77
CA ALA A 281 -9.50 9.98 0.31
C ALA A 281 -8.48 9.03 -0.33
N VAL A 282 -7.30 8.87 0.26
CA VAL A 282 -6.25 7.96 -0.25
C VAL A 282 -6.74 6.53 -0.26
N ARG A 283 -7.36 6.06 0.81
CA ARG A 283 -7.97 4.72 0.89
C ARG A 283 -8.99 4.51 -0.23
N GLY A 284 -9.89 5.49 -0.39
CA GLY A 284 -10.93 5.43 -1.42
C GLY A 284 -10.35 5.30 -2.82
N VAL A 285 -9.37 6.13 -3.17
CA VAL A 285 -8.78 6.09 -4.53
C VAL A 285 -8.01 4.79 -4.79
N TYR A 286 -7.30 4.25 -3.81
CA TYR A 286 -6.70 2.92 -3.96
C TYR A 286 -7.74 1.83 -4.20
N LEU A 287 -8.86 1.83 -3.42
CA LEU A 287 -9.95 0.89 -3.65
C LEU A 287 -10.54 1.03 -5.05
N TYR A 288 -10.84 2.26 -5.47
CA TYR A 288 -11.47 2.51 -6.77
C TYR A 288 -10.57 2.12 -7.95
N SER A 289 -9.25 2.33 -7.82
CA SER A 289 -8.25 1.84 -8.78
C SER A 289 -8.23 0.31 -8.84
N GLY A 290 -8.24 -0.36 -7.69
CA GLY A 290 -8.33 -1.83 -7.62
C GLY A 290 -9.64 -2.37 -8.21
N MET A 291 -10.78 -1.70 -7.93
CA MET A 291 -12.08 -2.05 -8.53
C MET A 291 -12.07 -1.93 -10.06
N ALA A 292 -11.51 -0.84 -10.58
CA ALA A 292 -11.42 -0.62 -12.04
C ALA A 292 -10.53 -1.69 -12.70
N ASP A 293 -9.41 -2.04 -12.10
CA ASP A 293 -8.52 -3.08 -12.59
C ASP A 293 -9.18 -4.47 -12.56
N VAL A 294 -9.85 -4.82 -11.47
CA VAL A 294 -10.61 -6.09 -11.38
C VAL A 294 -11.74 -6.10 -12.41
N ALA A 295 -12.54 -5.02 -12.53
CA ALA A 295 -13.62 -4.93 -13.51
C ALA A 295 -13.11 -5.16 -14.93
N ARG A 296 -11.97 -4.57 -15.28
CA ARG A 296 -11.31 -4.74 -16.58
C ARG A 296 -10.85 -6.18 -16.81
N GLN A 297 -10.20 -6.82 -15.84
CA GLN A 297 -9.68 -8.17 -15.99
C GLN A 297 -10.79 -9.22 -16.06
N THR A 298 -11.85 -9.04 -15.28
CA THR A 298 -12.99 -9.97 -15.21
C THR A 298 -14.11 -9.63 -16.20
N GLN A 299 -14.04 -8.47 -16.87
CA GLN A 299 -15.11 -7.93 -17.73
C GLN A 299 -16.44 -7.77 -16.97
N ASN A 300 -16.37 -7.36 -15.72
CA ASN A 300 -17.53 -7.18 -14.86
C ASN A 300 -18.13 -5.78 -15.05
N GLU A 301 -19.20 -5.69 -15.86
CA GLU A 301 -19.90 -4.44 -16.20
C GLU A 301 -20.55 -3.78 -14.98
N GLU A 302 -21.01 -4.55 -13.99
CA GLU A 302 -21.64 -3.98 -12.79
C GLU A 302 -20.59 -3.29 -11.90
N LEU A 303 -19.41 -3.90 -11.74
CA LEU A 303 -18.30 -3.30 -11.00
C LEU A 303 -17.74 -2.08 -11.73
N TYR A 304 -17.64 -2.15 -13.07
CA TYR A 304 -17.23 -1.03 -13.90
C TYR A 304 -18.19 0.16 -13.75
N SER A 305 -19.51 -0.09 -13.83
CA SER A 305 -20.52 0.95 -13.63
C SER A 305 -20.47 1.59 -12.23
N ALA A 306 -20.06 0.84 -11.19
CA ALA A 306 -19.83 1.41 -9.88
C ALA A 306 -18.63 2.38 -9.90
N CYS A 307 -17.54 2.02 -10.59
CA CYS A 307 -16.38 2.91 -10.75
C CYS A 307 -16.78 4.21 -11.49
N GLU A 308 -17.58 4.12 -12.55
CA GLU A 308 -18.06 5.31 -13.28
C GLU A 308 -18.89 6.24 -12.38
N ARG A 309 -19.83 5.70 -11.60
CA ARG A 309 -20.64 6.51 -10.67
C ARG A 309 -19.80 7.24 -9.63
N ILE A 310 -18.79 6.55 -9.08
CA ILE A 310 -17.89 7.13 -8.08
C ILE A 310 -16.99 8.18 -8.74
N TRP A 311 -16.47 7.90 -9.94
CA TRP A 311 -15.69 8.86 -10.73
C TRP A 311 -16.47 10.14 -10.98
N ASP A 312 -17.70 10.03 -11.50
CA ASP A 312 -18.57 11.18 -11.74
C ASP A 312 -18.85 11.99 -10.44
N ASN A 313 -18.99 11.29 -9.32
CA ASN A 313 -19.18 11.95 -8.03
C ASN A 313 -17.93 12.76 -7.63
N ILE A 314 -16.73 12.19 -7.76
CA ILE A 314 -15.47 12.87 -7.45
C ILE A 314 -15.29 14.06 -8.38
N GLU A 315 -15.29 13.83 -9.70
CA GLU A 315 -14.98 14.85 -10.70
C GLU A 315 -15.95 16.03 -10.65
N GLN A 316 -17.24 15.77 -10.53
CA GLN A 316 -18.25 16.81 -10.65
C GLN A 316 -18.57 17.51 -9.32
N LYS A 317 -18.24 16.88 -8.17
CA LYS A 317 -18.77 17.37 -6.88
C LYS A 317 -17.75 17.46 -5.75
N LYS A 318 -16.57 16.79 -5.86
CA LYS A 318 -15.62 16.66 -4.74
C LYS A 318 -14.16 16.98 -5.10
N MET A 319 -13.93 17.46 -6.31
CA MET A 319 -12.62 17.83 -6.79
C MET A 319 -12.48 19.34 -6.92
N TYR A 320 -11.36 19.88 -6.43
CA TYR A 320 -10.96 21.26 -6.64
C TYR A 320 -10.52 21.50 -8.09
N ILE A 321 -10.58 22.74 -8.56
CA ILE A 321 -10.10 23.14 -9.89
C ILE A 321 -8.62 22.79 -10.12
N THR A 322 -7.86 22.62 -9.06
CA THR A 322 -6.44 22.20 -9.09
C THR A 322 -6.26 20.69 -9.23
N GLY A 323 -7.35 19.90 -9.28
CA GLY A 323 -7.31 18.43 -9.24
C GLY A 323 -7.21 17.86 -7.82
N GLY A 324 -7.18 18.69 -6.78
CA GLY A 324 -7.13 18.25 -5.39
C GLY A 324 -8.43 17.58 -4.95
N ILE A 325 -8.34 16.54 -4.12
CA ILE A 325 -9.46 15.81 -3.52
C ILE A 325 -9.23 15.58 -2.03
N GLY A 326 -10.30 15.28 -1.27
CA GLY A 326 -10.21 15.09 0.18
C GLY A 326 -10.19 16.44 0.91
N SER A 327 -11.33 17.12 0.99
CA SER A 327 -11.44 18.50 1.44
C SER A 327 -11.37 18.70 2.95
N THR A 328 -11.53 17.65 3.76
CA THR A 328 -11.54 17.78 5.22
C THR A 328 -10.34 17.12 5.89
N VAL A 329 -9.75 17.81 6.88
CA VAL A 329 -8.70 17.27 7.75
C VAL A 329 -9.23 16.17 8.68
N ASP A 330 -10.52 16.21 9.02
CA ASP A 330 -11.14 15.19 9.84
C ASP A 330 -11.18 13.85 9.09
N GLY A 331 -10.28 12.95 9.47
CA GLY A 331 -10.11 11.67 8.82
C GLY A 331 -9.45 11.75 7.43
N GLU A 332 -8.84 12.88 7.05
CA GLU A 332 -8.18 13.05 5.73
C GLU A 332 -9.12 12.64 4.58
N ALA A 333 -10.36 13.14 4.63
CA ALA A 333 -11.49 12.50 4.00
C ALA A 333 -12.18 13.35 2.94
N PHE A 334 -12.98 12.67 2.10
CA PHE A 334 -14.02 13.34 1.34
C PHE A 334 -15.10 13.87 2.29
N SER A 335 -15.50 15.12 2.09
CA SER A 335 -16.69 15.71 2.71
C SER A 335 -17.94 15.45 1.85
N TYR A 336 -19.07 16.08 2.20
CA TYR A 336 -20.28 16.01 1.39
C TYR A 336 -20.11 16.75 0.04
N ASN A 337 -21.03 16.50 -0.89
CA ASN A 337 -20.97 17.07 -2.24
C ASN A 337 -20.90 18.61 -2.21
N TYR A 338 -19.98 19.17 -2.99
CA TYR A 338 -19.72 20.62 -3.14
C TYR A 338 -19.14 21.31 -1.89
N ASP A 339 -18.73 20.55 -0.89
CA ASP A 339 -18.01 21.10 0.26
C ASP A 339 -16.50 21.18 -0.07
N LEU A 340 -16.15 22.29 -0.70
CA LEU A 340 -14.80 22.59 -1.20
C LEU A 340 -14.33 23.94 -0.62
N PRO A 341 -14.04 24.04 0.69
CA PRO A 341 -13.60 25.27 1.32
C PRO A 341 -12.28 25.75 0.73
N ASN A 342 -12.11 27.08 0.57
CA ASN A 342 -10.87 27.67 0.11
C ASN A 342 -9.83 27.80 1.23
N ASP A 343 -10.30 28.04 2.44
CA ASP A 343 -9.46 28.17 3.63
C ASP A 343 -9.48 26.86 4.43
N LEU A 344 -8.33 26.46 4.95
CA LEU A 344 -8.17 25.25 5.76
C LEU A 344 -8.56 23.95 5.03
N ALA A 345 -8.56 23.96 3.70
CA ALA A 345 -8.76 22.75 2.93
C ALA A 345 -7.63 21.75 3.17
N TYR A 346 -7.99 20.52 3.50
CA TYR A 346 -7.09 19.39 3.44
C TYR A 346 -7.17 18.81 2.02
N SER A 347 -6.04 18.60 1.41
CA SER A 347 -5.98 18.01 0.06
C SER A 347 -4.66 17.27 -0.06
N GLU A 348 -4.69 15.99 0.24
CA GLU A 348 -3.49 15.18 0.32
C GLU A 348 -2.94 14.88 -1.07
N THR A 349 -1.65 15.19 -1.28
CA THR A 349 -1.00 15.05 -2.59
C THR A 349 -1.07 13.63 -3.12
N CYS A 350 -0.91 12.61 -2.28
CA CYS A 350 -0.99 11.22 -2.70
C CYS A 350 -2.40 10.83 -3.19
N ALA A 351 -3.47 11.34 -2.58
CA ALA A 351 -4.82 11.15 -3.09
C ALA A 351 -5.02 11.76 -4.48
N CYS A 352 -4.52 12.98 -4.67
CA CYS A 352 -4.61 13.68 -5.95
C CYS A 352 -3.84 12.97 -7.06
N LEU A 353 -2.63 12.47 -6.75
CA LEU A 353 -1.80 11.76 -7.74
C LEU A 353 -2.42 10.41 -8.14
N LEU A 354 -2.95 9.65 -7.18
CA LEU A 354 -3.61 8.37 -7.46
C LEU A 354 -4.87 8.54 -8.30
N TYR A 355 -5.62 9.61 -8.09
CA TYR A 355 -6.81 9.89 -8.88
C TYR A 355 -6.47 10.22 -10.34
N THR A 356 -5.33 10.85 -10.60
CA THR A 356 -4.91 11.30 -11.92
C THR A 356 -4.03 10.30 -12.68
N SER A 357 -3.64 9.20 -12.06
CA SER A 357 -2.84 8.13 -12.66
C SER A 357 -3.70 6.97 -13.16
#